data_89bae01e1c4e6fa30d256ae6d41f8e66
#
_entry.id   89bae01e1c4e6fa30d256ae6d41f8e66
#
_cell.length_a   1.000
_cell.length_b   1.000
_cell.length_c   1.000
_cell.angle_alpha   90.00
_cell.angle_beta   90.00
_cell.angle_gamma   90.00
#
_symmetry.space_group_name_H-M   'P 1'
#
loop_
_entity.id
_entity.type
_entity.pdbx_description
1 polymer ?
#
loop_
_entity_poly.entity_id
_entity_poly.type
_entity_poly.pdbx_seq_one_letter_code
_entity_poly.pdbx_strand_id
1 'polypeptide(L)'
;MKTLFASLPEIEEQRSESGRSYREFLRVPPMSAGLYVLPAGGTDRQKPHREDEIYYVVRGRARFVAGSEDREISAGSVIFVAAQVGHRFYDITEELAVLVFFAPAET
;
A
#
# COMPACT_ATOMS: atom_id res chain seq x y z
N MET A 1 9.26 20.50 11.96
CA MET A 1 8.48 19.27 12.13
C MET A 1 9.26 18.25 12.95
N LYS A 2 8.59 17.54 13.82
CA LYS A 2 9.24 16.50 14.63
C LYS A 2 9.56 15.27 13.80
N THR A 3 10.68 14.62 14.13
CA THR A 3 10.99 13.31 13.60
C THR A 3 9.93 12.32 14.08
N LEU A 4 9.44 11.47 13.18
CA LEU A 4 8.49 10.43 13.51
C LEU A 4 9.23 9.12 13.77
N PHE A 5 8.91 8.48 14.89
CA PHE A 5 9.29 7.10 15.15
C PHE A 5 8.00 6.28 15.23
N ALA A 6 7.95 5.21 14.47
CA ALA A 6 6.80 4.30 14.47
C ALA A 6 7.30 2.88 14.29
N SER A 7 6.62 1.92 14.88
CA SER A 7 6.91 0.52 14.66
C SER A 7 5.80 -0.11 13.83
N LEU A 8 6.15 -1.11 13.04
CA LEU A 8 5.15 -1.80 12.23
C LEU A 8 4.03 -2.43 13.10
N PRO A 9 4.32 -3.08 14.25
CA PRO A 9 3.25 -3.59 15.10
C PRO A 9 2.25 -2.51 15.55
N GLU A 10 2.73 -1.31 15.90
CA GLU A 10 1.86 -0.20 16.27
C GLU A 10 1.00 0.27 15.10
N ILE A 11 1.60 0.38 13.92
CA ILE A 11 0.89 0.78 12.70
C ILE A 11 -0.20 -0.24 12.37
N GLU A 12 0.11 -1.53 12.48
CA GLU A 12 -0.85 -2.60 12.22
C GLU A 12 -2.00 -2.58 13.23
N GLU A 13 -1.71 -2.36 14.50
CA GLU A 13 -2.74 -2.26 15.52
C GLU A 13 -3.68 -1.08 15.27
N GLN A 14 -3.12 0.08 14.95
CA GLN A 14 -3.90 1.28 14.63
C GLN A 14 -4.77 1.08 13.40
N ARG A 15 -4.23 0.44 12.37
CA ARG A 15 -5.01 0.13 11.16
C ARG A 15 -6.17 -0.81 11.51
N SER A 16 -5.88 -1.88 12.27
CA SER A 16 -6.91 -2.84 12.68
C SER A 16 -8.01 -2.17 13.51
N GLU A 17 -7.64 -1.35 14.49
CA GLU A 17 -8.60 -0.63 15.33
C GLU A 17 -9.45 0.35 14.53
N SER A 18 -8.90 0.93 13.46
CA SER A 18 -9.65 1.87 12.62
C SER A 18 -10.78 1.21 11.85
N GLY A 19 -10.73 -0.10 11.64
CA GLY A 19 -11.69 -0.84 10.84
C GLY A 19 -11.57 -0.56 9.34
N ARG A 20 -10.60 0.23 8.92
CA ARG A 20 -10.40 0.59 7.51
C ARG A 20 -9.30 -0.24 6.90
N SER A 21 -9.37 -0.45 5.59
CA SER A 21 -8.31 -1.19 4.87
C SER A 21 -7.02 -0.39 4.79
N TYR A 22 -7.09 0.94 4.71
CA TYR A 22 -5.92 1.82 4.63
C TYR A 22 -5.86 2.77 5.81
N ARG A 23 -4.69 2.85 6.44
CA ARG A 23 -4.42 3.80 7.52
C ARG A 23 -3.15 4.58 7.21
N GLU A 24 -3.28 5.89 7.00
CA GLU A 24 -2.14 6.80 6.84
C GLU A 24 -1.51 7.06 8.20
N PHE A 25 -0.19 6.94 8.31
CA PHE A 25 0.53 7.21 9.54
C PHE A 25 1.53 8.37 9.41
N LEU A 26 1.76 8.86 8.20
CA LEU A 26 2.64 10.00 7.95
C LEU A 26 2.06 10.85 6.83
N ARG A 27 2.04 12.17 7.04
CA ARG A 27 1.67 13.13 6.00
C ARG A 27 2.48 14.41 6.17
N VAL A 28 3.26 14.72 5.16
CA VAL A 28 3.95 16.01 4.98
C VAL A 28 3.79 16.37 3.50
N PRO A 29 3.91 17.65 3.10
CA PRO A 29 3.68 18.00 1.69
C PRO A 29 4.43 17.16 0.66
N PRO A 30 5.72 16.81 0.86
CA PRO A 30 6.43 16.03 -0.15
C PRO A 30 6.13 14.53 -0.15
N MET A 31 5.45 13.99 0.88
CA MET A 31 5.15 12.56 0.93
C MET A 31 4.07 12.20 1.95
N SER A 32 3.40 11.08 1.72
CA SER A 32 2.57 10.44 2.73
C SER A 32 2.87 8.94 2.74
N ALA A 33 2.54 8.29 3.85
CA ALA A 33 2.76 6.86 3.99
C ALA A 33 1.66 6.24 4.82
N GLY A 34 1.31 5.00 4.49
CA GLY A 34 0.27 4.26 5.18
C GLY A 34 0.42 2.77 5.06
N LEU A 35 -0.43 2.05 5.76
CA LEU A 35 -0.53 0.61 5.70
C LEU A 35 -1.87 0.23 5.06
N TYR A 36 -1.81 -0.61 4.04
CA TYR A 36 -2.97 -1.10 3.30
C TYR A 36 -3.08 -2.61 3.49
N VAL A 37 -4.25 -3.07 3.95
CA VAL A 37 -4.48 -4.49 4.21
C VAL A 37 -5.72 -4.95 3.47
N LEU A 38 -5.58 -6.01 2.70
CA LEU A 38 -6.67 -6.63 1.96
C LEU A 38 -6.78 -8.11 2.36
N PRO A 39 -7.99 -8.60 2.63
CA PRO A 39 -8.15 -10.00 3.01
C PRO A 39 -7.94 -10.93 1.82
N ALA A 40 -7.66 -12.20 2.10
CA ALA A 40 -7.66 -13.24 1.07
C ALA A 40 -9.02 -13.22 0.37
N GLY A 41 -9.01 -13.29 -0.96
CA GLY A 41 -10.23 -13.19 -1.77
C GLY A 41 -10.81 -11.79 -1.88
N GLY A 42 -10.16 -10.80 -1.28
CA GLY A 42 -10.63 -9.41 -1.30
C GLY A 42 -10.45 -8.75 -2.65
N THR A 43 -11.05 -7.58 -2.78
CA THR A 43 -11.00 -6.77 -3.99
C THR A 43 -10.30 -5.45 -3.71
N ASP A 44 -9.33 -5.11 -4.58
CA ASP A 44 -8.65 -3.83 -4.54
C ASP A 44 -9.37 -2.87 -5.51
N ARG A 45 -9.95 -1.81 -4.97
CA ARG A 45 -10.76 -0.86 -5.75
C ARG A 45 -10.05 0.47 -5.97
N GLN A 46 -8.74 0.46 -5.97
CA GLN A 46 -7.96 1.67 -6.18
C GLN A 46 -8.19 2.27 -7.57
N LYS A 47 -8.09 3.59 -7.61
CA LYS A 47 -8.08 4.36 -8.85
C LYS A 47 -6.65 4.84 -9.09
N PRO A 48 -6.28 5.21 -10.34
CA PRO A 48 -4.97 5.81 -10.60
C PRO A 48 -4.75 7.02 -9.70
N HIS A 49 -3.55 7.14 -9.15
CA HIS A 49 -3.18 8.24 -8.27
C HIS A 49 -2.43 9.32 -9.03
N ARG A 50 -2.51 10.55 -8.53
CA ARG A 50 -1.77 11.69 -9.10
C ARG A 50 -0.31 11.68 -8.68
N GLU A 51 0.01 10.86 -7.68
CA GLU A 51 1.33 10.77 -7.08
C GLU A 51 2.07 9.54 -7.59
N ASP A 52 3.39 9.58 -7.55
CA ASP A 52 4.18 8.38 -7.67
C ASP A 52 4.04 7.60 -6.38
N GLU A 53 4.17 6.28 -6.43
CA GLU A 53 4.07 5.49 -5.22
C GLU A 53 5.00 4.29 -5.22
N ILE A 54 5.39 3.86 -4.01
CA ILE A 54 6.12 2.63 -3.79
C ILE A 54 5.32 1.79 -2.81
N TYR A 55 5.18 0.50 -3.12
CA TYR A 55 4.67 -0.51 -2.21
C TYR A 55 5.80 -1.36 -1.69
N TYR A 56 5.76 -1.68 -0.40
CA TYR A 56 6.58 -2.73 0.18
C TYR A 56 5.66 -3.78 0.79
N VAL A 57 5.68 -5.00 0.27
CA VAL A 57 4.81 -6.08 0.77
C VAL A 57 5.37 -6.63 2.06
N VAL A 58 4.63 -6.44 3.15
CA VAL A 58 5.01 -6.88 4.49
C VAL A 58 4.68 -8.37 4.68
N ARG A 59 3.50 -8.79 4.22
CA ARG A 59 3.07 -10.18 4.27
C ARG A 59 1.99 -10.43 3.23
N GLY A 60 1.78 -11.71 2.94
CA GLY A 60 0.72 -12.14 2.05
C GLY A 60 1.21 -12.49 0.66
N ARG A 61 0.27 -12.87 -0.18
CA ARG A 61 0.53 -13.31 -1.55
C ARG A 61 -0.62 -12.93 -2.46
N ALA A 62 -0.29 -12.36 -3.61
CA ALA A 62 -1.27 -11.90 -4.58
C ALA A 62 -0.63 -11.75 -5.96
N ARG A 63 -1.42 -11.32 -6.93
CA ARG A 63 -0.89 -10.81 -8.19
C ARG A 63 -1.07 -9.30 -8.21
N PHE A 64 -0.24 -8.62 -9.00
CA PHE A 64 -0.29 -7.18 -9.16
C PHE A 64 -0.16 -6.83 -10.63
N VAL A 65 -1.04 -5.97 -11.12
CA VAL A 65 -1.02 -5.49 -12.49
C VAL A 65 -0.91 -3.97 -12.48
N ALA A 66 -0.01 -3.45 -13.30
CA ALA A 66 0.16 -2.02 -13.52
C ALA A 66 0.52 -1.81 -14.99
N GLY A 67 -0.35 -1.11 -15.73
CA GLY A 67 -0.20 -0.99 -17.17
C GLY A 67 -0.16 -2.36 -17.82
N SER A 68 0.92 -2.66 -18.55
CA SER A 68 1.10 -3.95 -19.21
C SER A 68 1.87 -4.98 -18.37
N GLU A 69 2.34 -4.58 -17.17
CA GLU A 69 3.07 -5.47 -16.28
C GLU A 69 2.10 -6.19 -15.35
N ASP A 70 2.26 -7.51 -15.25
CA ASP A 70 1.42 -8.35 -14.40
C ASP A 70 2.29 -9.44 -13.79
N ARG A 71 2.43 -9.42 -12.46
CA ARG A 71 3.33 -10.34 -11.76
C ARG A 71 2.76 -10.84 -10.45
N GLU A 72 3.22 -12.01 -10.05
CA GLU A 72 2.98 -12.51 -8.70
C GLU A 72 3.87 -11.75 -7.72
N ILE A 73 3.30 -11.37 -6.56
CA ILE A 73 4.03 -10.67 -5.50
C ILE A 73 3.80 -11.36 -4.17
N SER A 74 4.76 -11.20 -3.28
CA SER A 74 4.72 -11.80 -1.94
C SER A 74 5.57 -10.97 -0.98
N ALA A 75 5.64 -11.39 0.29
CA ALA A 75 6.41 -10.68 1.31
C ALA A 75 7.82 -10.37 0.82
N GLY A 76 8.23 -9.11 0.97
CA GLY A 76 9.52 -8.62 0.50
C GLY A 76 9.52 -7.99 -0.89
N SER A 77 8.41 -8.09 -1.63
CA SER A 77 8.30 -7.43 -2.94
C SER A 77 8.29 -5.92 -2.77
N VAL A 78 9.00 -5.22 -3.66
CA VAL A 78 9.02 -3.76 -3.73
C VAL A 78 8.53 -3.37 -5.12
N ILE A 79 7.54 -2.49 -5.19
CA ILE A 79 6.90 -2.12 -6.46
C ILE A 79 6.85 -0.59 -6.57
N PHE A 80 7.33 -0.06 -7.69
CA PHE A 80 7.16 1.36 -8.02
C PHE A 80 6.08 1.51 -9.08
N VAL A 81 5.15 2.43 -8.85
CA VAL A 81 4.10 2.77 -9.81
C VAL A 81 4.14 4.27 -10.05
N ALA A 82 4.36 4.67 -11.30
CA ALA A 82 4.37 6.08 -11.66
C ALA A 82 2.96 6.68 -11.56
N ALA A 83 2.91 7.99 -11.35
CA ALA A 83 1.66 8.75 -11.31
C ALA A 83 0.78 8.43 -12.53
N GLN A 84 -0.53 8.35 -12.32
CA GLN A 84 -1.57 8.14 -13.34
C GLN A 84 -1.58 6.75 -13.97
N VAL A 85 -0.69 5.83 -13.59
CA VAL A 85 -0.72 4.46 -14.09
C VAL A 85 -1.80 3.69 -13.34
N GLY A 86 -2.75 3.12 -14.08
CA GLY A 86 -3.77 2.24 -13.49
C GLY A 86 -3.12 0.97 -12.97
N HIS A 87 -3.48 0.58 -11.75
CA HIS A 87 -2.88 -0.59 -11.10
C HIS A 87 -3.83 -1.17 -10.06
N ARG A 88 -3.63 -2.43 -9.74
CA ARG A 88 -4.37 -3.09 -8.66
C ARG A 88 -3.72 -4.40 -8.23
N PHE A 89 -3.94 -4.75 -6.98
CA PHE A 89 -3.72 -6.11 -6.49
C PHE A 89 -4.94 -6.95 -6.84
N TYR A 90 -4.74 -8.20 -7.15
CA TYR A 90 -5.82 -9.13 -7.42
C TYR A 90 -5.37 -10.57 -7.13
N ASP A 91 -6.31 -11.49 -7.15
CA ASP A 91 -6.03 -12.91 -6.88
C ASP A 91 -5.27 -13.06 -5.55
N ILE A 92 -5.80 -12.43 -4.51
CA ILE A 92 -5.18 -12.40 -3.18
C ILE A 92 -5.46 -13.75 -2.52
N THR A 93 -4.41 -14.57 -2.37
CA THR A 93 -4.53 -15.92 -1.81
C THR A 93 -4.20 -15.97 -0.33
N GLU A 94 -3.46 -15.00 0.19
CA GLU A 94 -3.16 -14.85 1.62
C GLU A 94 -3.36 -13.38 1.97
N GLU A 95 -3.86 -13.10 3.17
CA GLU A 95 -4.07 -11.72 3.61
C GLU A 95 -2.84 -10.88 3.28
N LEU A 96 -3.07 -9.80 2.54
CA LEU A 96 -2.02 -8.95 2.00
C LEU A 96 -1.90 -7.69 2.85
N ALA A 97 -0.68 -7.39 3.33
CA ALA A 97 -0.39 -6.14 4.01
C ALA A 97 0.78 -5.48 3.32
N VAL A 98 0.57 -4.23 2.89
CA VAL A 98 1.60 -3.47 2.18
C VAL A 98 1.78 -2.10 2.80
N LEU A 99 3.04 -1.68 2.95
CA LEU A 99 3.36 -0.28 3.24
C LEU A 99 3.31 0.47 1.93
N VAL A 100 2.68 1.64 1.96
CA VAL A 100 2.49 2.47 0.77
C VAL A 100 3.10 3.83 1.02
N PHE A 101 3.92 4.28 0.08
CA PHE A 101 4.58 5.60 0.15
C PHE A 101 4.20 6.38 -1.09
N PHE A 102 3.64 7.57 -0.91
CA PHE A 102 3.26 8.48 -1.99
C PHE A 102 4.18 9.70 -2.02
N ALA A 103 4.53 10.15 -3.21
CA ALA A 103 5.29 11.38 -3.42
C ALA A 103 4.71 12.14 -4.62
N PRO A 104 4.19 13.38 -4.40
CA PRO A 104 3.96 14.04 -3.11
C PRO A 104 2.90 13.32 -2.26
N ALA A 105 2.50 13.92 -1.16
CA ALA A 105 1.47 13.32 -0.31
C ALA A 105 0.18 13.05 -1.10
N GLU A 106 -0.44 11.93 -0.84
CA GLU A 106 -1.66 11.50 -1.54
C GLU A 106 -2.78 12.53 -1.41
N THR A 107 -3.44 12.80 -2.53
CA THR A 107 -4.58 13.73 -2.56
C THR A 107 -5.91 13.01 -2.60
#